data_15ea47525e11864291563ab009052a8a
#
_entry.id   15ea47525e11864291563ab009052a8a
#
_cell.length_a   1.000
_cell.length_b   1.000
_cell.length_c   1.000
_cell.angle_alpha   90.00
_cell.angle_beta   90.00
_cell.angle_gamma   90.00
#
_symmetry.space_group_name_H-M   'P 1'
#
loop_
_entity.id
_entity.type
_entity.pdbx_description
1 polymer ?
#
loop_
_entity_poly.entity_id
_entity_poly.type
_entity_poly.pdbx_seq_one_letter_code
_entity_poly.pdbx_strand_id
1 'polypeptide(L)'
;QFHLYIGNDLLELTSWSSFNSATVENILYDSNGQEGSILIESFNMSQGERTNMANLITFTHKDMEVSENEQMLFADSRTGAKLANPRYFNLRYLDGKREFLFVSEGQREGKKTGYNVYYANATQDGQWIGMRRSTSLETSLNPRWAGDSHILWQTFDGKEYHTFGTYNGNEYVESTMAKTKDDYRTAMYDFISGIFSSFVMIFFGFVWVIPLIIFYAVLTFVRRDDFETDKNWAEPAGVIIYIVTVVFVFNNVLSERLFSLAPTYLTFPYSMVVWPLVIGIVSYFLYKYVTDKNIGLYAGISYYIGLNILMMAGLFGPYLI
;
A
#
# COMPACT_ATOMS: atom_id res chain seq x y z
N GLN A 1 -17.96 13.85 25.32
CA GLN A 1 -18.83 13.24 26.30
C GLN A 1 -20.15 12.92 25.61
N PHE A 2 -20.57 11.67 25.58
CA PHE A 2 -21.81 11.25 24.94
C PHE A 2 -22.89 11.07 26.00
N HIS A 3 -24.08 11.56 25.72
CA HIS A 3 -25.25 11.35 26.56
C HIS A 3 -26.27 10.51 25.79
N LEU A 4 -26.67 9.39 26.37
CA LEU A 4 -27.75 8.57 25.84
C LEU A 4 -29.03 8.91 26.58
N TYR A 5 -30.08 9.22 25.84
CA TYR A 5 -31.44 9.40 26.39
C TYR A 5 -32.23 8.11 26.18
N ILE A 6 -32.69 7.50 27.26
CA ILE A 6 -33.62 6.39 27.19
C ILE A 6 -34.95 6.84 27.84
N GLY A 7 -35.97 7.05 27.03
CA GLY A 7 -37.20 7.64 27.44
C GLY A 7 -37.04 9.11 27.83
N ASN A 8 -37.54 9.49 28.98
CA ASN A 8 -37.42 10.86 29.53
C ASN A 8 -36.27 11.03 30.51
N ASP A 9 -35.53 9.97 30.80
CA ASP A 9 -34.45 10.00 31.79
C ASP A 9 -33.07 10.19 31.10
N LEU A 10 -32.34 11.17 31.61
CA LEU A 10 -30.96 11.39 31.24
C LEU A 10 -30.08 10.38 32.01
N LEU A 11 -29.57 9.37 31.35
CA LEU A 11 -28.51 8.54 31.90
C LEU A 11 -27.18 9.24 31.77
N GLU A 12 -26.58 9.65 32.89
CA GLU A 12 -25.21 10.15 32.92
C GLU A 12 -24.27 8.97 32.62
N LEU A 13 -23.84 8.89 31.35
CA LEU A 13 -22.87 7.90 30.96
C LEU A 13 -21.47 8.43 31.30
N THR A 14 -20.76 7.67 32.10
CA THR A 14 -19.33 7.81 32.30
C THR A 14 -18.62 7.80 30.93
N SER A 15 -17.50 8.53 30.78
CA SER A 15 -16.74 8.60 29.54
C SER A 15 -16.37 7.19 29.05
N TRP A 16 -16.96 6.74 27.95
CA TRP A 16 -16.78 5.37 27.43
C TRP A 16 -15.46 5.19 26.73
N SER A 17 -14.87 6.26 26.24
CA SER A 17 -13.57 6.20 25.57
C SER A 17 -12.94 7.58 25.48
N SER A 18 -11.61 7.63 25.56
CA SER A 18 -10.81 8.79 25.21
C SER A 18 -10.04 8.51 23.93
N PHE A 19 -10.14 9.41 22.95
CA PHE A 19 -9.35 9.37 21.73
C PHE A 19 -8.15 10.28 21.88
N ASN A 20 -6.97 9.70 21.92
CA ASN A 20 -5.73 10.48 21.91
C ASN A 20 -5.42 10.91 20.47
N SER A 21 -5.43 12.23 20.25
CA SER A 21 -4.94 12.90 19.02
C SER A 21 -5.72 12.70 17.72
N ALA A 22 -6.85 12.00 17.70
CA ALA A 22 -7.68 11.87 16.50
C ALA A 22 -8.76 12.94 16.43
N THR A 23 -9.03 13.46 15.23
CA THR A 23 -10.19 14.32 14.97
C THR A 23 -11.38 13.42 14.64
N VAL A 24 -12.47 13.56 15.42
CA VAL A 24 -13.74 12.87 15.14
C VAL A 24 -14.43 13.56 13.98
N GLU A 25 -14.79 12.79 12.96
CA GLU A 25 -15.45 13.28 11.76
C GLU A 25 -16.96 12.97 11.76
N ASN A 26 -17.31 11.75 12.19
CA ASN A 26 -18.70 11.33 12.21
C ASN A 26 -18.95 10.31 13.32
N ILE A 27 -20.20 10.21 13.76
CA ILE A 27 -20.67 9.25 14.76
C ILE A 27 -21.98 8.67 14.26
N LEU A 28 -22.00 7.36 14.11
CA LEU A 28 -23.15 6.61 13.65
C LEU A 28 -23.67 5.73 14.78
N TYR A 29 -24.96 5.58 14.87
CA TYR A 29 -25.64 4.71 15.81
C TYR A 29 -26.72 3.90 15.12
N ASP A 30 -26.79 2.63 15.47
CA ASP A 30 -27.93 1.78 15.14
C ASP A 30 -28.10 0.66 16.19
N SER A 31 -29.29 0.06 16.26
CA SER A 31 -29.60 -1.00 17.21
C SER A 31 -30.68 -1.96 16.69
N ASN A 32 -30.66 -3.19 17.19
CA ASN A 32 -31.66 -4.21 16.91
C ASN A 32 -32.70 -4.37 18.07
N GLY A 33 -32.69 -3.45 19.03
CA GLY A 33 -33.55 -3.51 20.23
C GLY A 33 -33.01 -4.35 21.37
N GLN A 34 -32.01 -5.19 21.17
CA GLN A 34 -31.29 -5.93 22.22
C GLN A 34 -29.88 -5.39 22.42
N GLU A 35 -29.21 -5.12 21.31
CA GLU A 35 -27.85 -4.56 21.24
C GLU A 35 -27.87 -3.26 20.45
N GLY A 36 -27.04 -2.33 20.86
CA GLY A 36 -26.73 -1.13 20.11
C GLY A 36 -25.26 -1.05 19.75
N SER A 37 -24.98 -0.30 18.70
CA SER A 37 -23.61 -0.03 18.25
C SER A 37 -23.43 1.44 17.94
N ILE A 38 -22.30 1.96 18.36
CA ILE A 38 -21.82 3.30 18.02
C ILE A 38 -20.53 3.13 17.22
N LEU A 39 -20.53 3.62 15.98
CA LEU A 39 -19.35 3.68 15.15
C LEU A 39 -18.83 5.12 15.12
N ILE A 40 -17.57 5.29 15.42
CA ILE A 40 -16.89 6.58 15.43
C ILE A 40 -15.88 6.63 14.30
N GLU A 41 -16.14 7.48 13.31
CA GLU A 41 -15.18 7.80 12.25
C GLU A 41 -14.25 8.92 12.75
N SER A 42 -12.96 8.69 12.65
CA SER A 42 -11.94 9.65 13.05
C SER A 42 -10.75 9.63 12.09
N PHE A 43 -9.94 10.67 12.14
CA PHE A 43 -8.71 10.70 11.35
C PHE A 43 -7.57 11.37 12.11
N ASN A 44 -6.36 10.99 11.76
CA ASN A 44 -5.12 11.65 12.15
C ASN A 44 -4.47 12.31 10.94
N MET A 45 -3.82 13.45 11.19
CA MET A 45 -2.94 14.12 10.22
C MET A 45 -1.50 13.97 10.69
N SER A 46 -0.68 13.32 9.89
CA SER A 46 0.75 13.19 10.16
C SER A 46 1.53 13.49 8.88
N GLN A 47 2.47 14.40 8.94
CA GLN A 47 3.33 14.82 7.81
C GLN A 47 2.56 15.21 6.53
N GLY A 48 1.32 15.71 6.68
CA GLY A 48 0.46 16.06 5.56
C GLY A 48 -0.38 14.90 5.01
N GLU A 49 -0.18 13.67 5.49
CA GLU A 49 -1.03 12.53 5.16
C GLU A 49 -2.18 12.38 6.15
N ARG A 50 -3.36 12.13 5.61
CA ARG A 50 -4.57 11.81 6.38
C ARG A 50 -4.73 10.30 6.48
N THR A 51 -4.78 9.80 7.72
CA THR A 51 -5.09 8.39 8.02
C THR A 51 -6.45 8.30 8.70
N ASN A 52 -7.42 7.67 8.04
CA ASN A 52 -8.76 7.47 8.59
C ASN A 52 -8.82 6.18 9.42
N MET A 53 -9.62 6.22 10.47
CA MET A 53 -9.85 5.11 11.40
C MET A 53 -11.33 5.01 11.73
N ALA A 54 -11.79 3.80 12.00
CA ALA A 54 -13.12 3.54 12.52
C ALA A 54 -13.01 2.77 13.83
N ASN A 55 -13.78 3.19 14.82
CA ASN A 55 -13.84 2.56 16.13
C ASN A 55 -15.28 2.16 16.43
N LEU A 56 -15.45 0.95 16.93
CA LEU A 56 -16.74 0.38 17.27
C LEU A 56 -16.88 0.23 18.77
N ILE A 57 -18.00 0.69 19.29
CA ILE A 57 -18.44 0.47 20.66
C ILE A 57 -19.78 -0.25 20.59
N THR A 58 -19.92 -1.36 21.28
CA THR A 58 -21.17 -2.11 21.38
C THR A 58 -21.70 -2.10 22.80
N PHE A 59 -23.01 -2.15 22.97
CA PHE A 59 -23.63 -2.22 24.28
C PHE A 59 -24.94 -3.02 24.23
N THR A 60 -25.30 -3.63 25.36
CA THR A 60 -26.57 -4.29 25.52
C THR A 60 -27.58 -3.34 26.14
N HIS A 61 -28.81 -3.33 25.63
CA HIS A 61 -29.86 -2.45 26.17
C HIS A 61 -30.34 -2.87 27.58
N LYS A 62 -30.21 -4.14 27.90
CA LYS A 62 -30.72 -4.67 29.16
C LYS A 62 -29.88 -4.30 30.39
N ASP A 63 -28.57 -4.47 30.25
CA ASP A 63 -27.63 -4.34 31.38
C ASP A 63 -26.71 -3.12 31.20
N MET A 64 -26.83 -2.41 30.09
CA MET A 64 -25.97 -1.29 29.71
C MET A 64 -24.46 -1.63 29.74
N GLU A 65 -24.15 -2.92 29.62
CA GLU A 65 -22.77 -3.36 29.48
C GLU A 65 -22.21 -2.88 28.15
N VAL A 66 -21.09 -2.19 28.23
CA VAL A 66 -20.41 -1.57 27.11
C VAL A 66 -19.15 -2.35 26.80
N SER A 67 -18.96 -2.73 25.55
CA SER A 67 -17.70 -3.32 25.12
C SER A 67 -16.57 -2.28 25.15
N GLU A 68 -15.34 -2.76 25.22
CA GLU A 68 -14.20 -1.91 24.99
C GLU A 68 -14.27 -1.29 23.59
N ASN A 69 -13.66 -0.10 23.44
CA ASN A 69 -13.54 0.57 22.17
C ASN A 69 -12.58 -0.22 21.27
N GLU A 70 -13.11 -0.83 20.22
CA GLU A 70 -12.35 -1.64 19.29
C GLU A 70 -12.07 -0.87 18.01
N GLN A 71 -10.78 -0.74 17.64
CA GLN A 71 -10.42 -0.24 16.32
C GLN A 71 -10.75 -1.29 15.26
N MET A 72 -11.63 -0.95 14.34
CA MET A 72 -12.04 -1.84 13.26
C MET A 72 -10.96 -1.97 12.19
N LEU A 73 -10.54 -3.20 11.95
CA LEU A 73 -9.63 -3.55 10.88
C LEU A 73 -10.36 -4.42 9.88
N PHE A 74 -10.39 -3.97 8.63
CA PHE A 74 -11.06 -4.67 7.54
C PHE A 74 -10.05 -5.35 6.64
N ALA A 75 -10.34 -6.60 6.27
CA ALA A 75 -9.60 -7.33 5.23
C ALA A 75 -10.45 -7.44 3.97
N ASP A 76 -9.84 -7.27 2.81
CA ASP A 76 -10.48 -7.49 1.51
C ASP A 76 -10.75 -8.99 1.34
N SER A 77 -11.99 -9.37 1.08
CA SER A 77 -12.42 -10.76 0.93
C SER A 77 -11.72 -11.51 -0.20
N ARG A 78 -11.21 -10.80 -1.19
CA ARG A 78 -10.58 -11.36 -2.38
C ARG A 78 -9.09 -11.55 -2.22
N THR A 79 -8.40 -10.57 -1.62
CA THR A 79 -6.94 -10.55 -1.55
C THR A 79 -6.40 -10.89 -0.16
N GLY A 80 -7.26 -10.83 0.88
CA GLY A 80 -6.86 -10.90 2.27
C GLY A 80 -6.07 -9.68 2.76
N ALA A 81 -5.82 -8.70 1.87
CA ALA A 81 -5.07 -7.50 2.22
C ALA A 81 -5.88 -6.58 3.12
N LYS A 82 -5.20 -5.87 4.02
CA LYS A 82 -5.83 -4.84 4.86
C LYS A 82 -6.35 -3.71 4.00
N LEU A 83 -7.62 -3.35 4.19
CA LEU A 83 -8.24 -2.18 3.60
C LEU A 83 -7.76 -0.93 4.33
N ALA A 84 -7.26 0.04 3.57
CA ALA A 84 -6.68 1.27 4.11
C ALA A 84 -7.67 2.45 4.04
N ASN A 85 -7.51 3.39 4.95
CA ASN A 85 -8.24 4.66 4.98
C ASN A 85 -9.77 4.52 4.85
N PRO A 86 -10.44 3.66 5.65
CA PRO A 86 -11.89 3.48 5.59
C PRO A 86 -12.61 4.78 6.00
N ARG A 87 -13.68 5.14 5.26
CA ARG A 87 -14.47 6.36 5.48
C ARG A 87 -15.89 6.26 4.91
N TYR A 88 -16.74 7.25 5.21
CA TYR A 88 -18.14 7.31 4.76
C TYR A 88 -18.93 6.09 5.18
N PHE A 89 -18.82 5.69 6.42
CA PHE A 89 -19.53 4.55 6.95
C PHE A 89 -21.06 4.74 6.97
N ASN A 90 -21.74 3.63 6.80
CA ASN A 90 -23.13 3.43 7.19
C ASN A 90 -23.20 2.16 8.00
N LEU A 91 -23.80 2.25 9.17
CA LEU A 91 -24.04 1.14 10.08
C LEU A 91 -25.54 0.80 10.02
N ARG A 92 -25.87 -0.49 9.98
CA ARG A 92 -27.24 -0.96 10.19
C ARG A 92 -27.27 -2.33 10.84
N TYR A 93 -28.40 -2.62 11.48
CA TYR A 93 -28.78 -3.95 11.87
C TYR A 93 -29.86 -4.49 10.91
N LEU A 94 -29.61 -5.65 10.32
CA LEU A 94 -30.56 -6.36 9.47
C LEU A 94 -30.59 -7.83 9.90
N ASP A 95 -31.79 -8.36 10.19
CA ASP A 95 -32.00 -9.73 10.66
C ASP A 95 -31.11 -10.11 11.86
N GLY A 96 -30.93 -9.17 12.80
CA GLY A 96 -30.09 -9.34 13.99
C GLY A 96 -28.58 -9.30 13.73
N LYS A 97 -28.15 -9.10 12.49
CA LYS A 97 -26.73 -8.99 12.11
C LYS A 97 -26.35 -7.54 11.90
N ARG A 98 -25.15 -7.23 12.35
CA ARG A 98 -24.53 -5.91 12.16
C ARG A 98 -23.84 -5.86 10.80
N GLU A 99 -24.19 -4.86 10.01
CA GLU A 99 -23.66 -4.67 8.67
C GLU A 99 -23.06 -3.27 8.52
N PHE A 100 -21.95 -3.19 7.79
CA PHE A 100 -21.28 -1.94 7.46
C PHE A 100 -21.21 -1.76 5.96
N LEU A 101 -21.44 -0.53 5.53
CA LEU A 101 -21.18 -0.07 4.21
C LEU A 101 -20.22 1.10 4.31
N PHE A 102 -19.10 1.08 3.59
CA PHE A 102 -18.07 2.09 3.68
C PHE A 102 -17.26 2.18 2.39
N VAL A 103 -16.44 3.20 2.30
CA VAL A 103 -15.48 3.38 1.21
C VAL A 103 -14.07 3.20 1.76
N SER A 104 -13.23 2.47 1.05
CA SER A 104 -11.84 2.25 1.45
C SER A 104 -10.93 2.15 0.23
N GLU A 105 -9.66 2.45 0.44
CA GLU A 105 -8.61 2.11 -0.50
C GLU A 105 -8.37 0.61 -0.46
N GLY A 106 -8.65 -0.06 -1.58
CA GLY A 106 -8.31 -1.46 -1.75
C GLY A 106 -6.84 -1.62 -2.14
N GLN A 107 -6.31 -2.81 -1.94
CA GLN A 107 -5.06 -3.23 -2.56
C GLN A 107 -5.36 -4.24 -3.65
N ARG A 108 -4.80 -4.02 -4.83
CA ARG A 108 -4.88 -4.97 -5.93
C ARG A 108 -3.48 -5.32 -6.38
N GLU A 109 -3.10 -6.60 -6.23
CA GLU A 109 -1.77 -7.09 -6.59
C GLU A 109 -0.62 -6.28 -5.96
N GLY A 110 -0.83 -5.80 -4.71
CA GLY A 110 0.15 -5.00 -3.98
C GLY A 110 0.12 -3.49 -4.26
N LYS A 111 -0.72 -3.03 -5.19
CA LYS A 111 -0.92 -1.59 -5.45
C LYS A 111 -2.19 -1.08 -4.76
N LYS A 112 -2.13 0.15 -4.25
CA LYS A 112 -3.33 0.85 -3.78
C LYS A 112 -4.25 1.08 -4.98
N THR A 113 -5.50 0.60 -4.88
CA THR A 113 -6.55 0.98 -5.81
C THR A 113 -7.23 2.25 -5.30
N GLY A 114 -7.92 2.98 -6.20
CA GLY A 114 -8.76 4.08 -5.78
C GLY A 114 -9.82 3.65 -4.75
N TYR A 115 -10.53 4.63 -4.19
CA TYR A 115 -11.58 4.38 -3.21
C TYR A 115 -12.74 3.61 -3.83
N ASN A 116 -13.04 2.44 -3.27
CA ASN A 116 -14.16 1.59 -3.67
C ASN A 116 -15.15 1.40 -2.53
N VAL A 117 -16.37 1.08 -2.86
CA VAL A 117 -17.42 0.73 -1.91
C VAL A 117 -17.25 -0.70 -1.46
N TYR A 118 -17.27 -0.89 -0.14
CA TYR A 118 -17.21 -2.18 0.52
C TYR A 118 -18.42 -2.39 1.41
N TYR A 119 -18.93 -3.60 1.41
CA TYR A 119 -19.85 -4.14 2.38
C TYR A 119 -19.09 -5.06 3.32
N ALA A 120 -19.31 -4.96 4.63
CA ALA A 120 -18.72 -5.85 5.59
C ALA A 120 -19.73 -6.32 6.63
N ASN A 121 -19.55 -7.57 7.04
CA ASN A 121 -20.15 -8.18 8.20
C ASN A 121 -19.07 -8.88 9.03
N ALA A 122 -19.35 -9.14 10.30
CA ALA A 122 -18.45 -9.91 11.14
C ALA A 122 -18.46 -11.39 10.70
N THR A 123 -17.26 -11.98 10.66
CA THR A 123 -17.13 -13.43 10.54
C THR A 123 -17.37 -14.10 11.90
N GLN A 124 -17.49 -15.43 11.90
CA GLN A 124 -17.61 -16.21 13.14
C GLN A 124 -16.43 -16.01 14.09
N ASP A 125 -15.24 -15.70 13.55
CA ASP A 125 -14.01 -15.44 14.32
C ASP A 125 -13.87 -13.98 14.76
N GLY A 126 -14.90 -13.14 14.57
CA GLY A 126 -14.89 -11.73 14.94
C GLY A 126 -14.09 -10.81 14.00
N GLN A 127 -13.56 -11.34 12.90
CA GLN A 127 -12.87 -10.53 11.89
C GLN A 127 -13.87 -9.81 10.98
N TRP A 128 -13.52 -8.60 10.53
CA TRP A 128 -14.32 -7.83 9.58
C TRP A 128 -13.81 -8.05 8.16
N ILE A 129 -14.63 -8.72 7.34
CA ILE A 129 -14.29 -8.97 5.94
C ILE A 129 -15.09 -8.05 5.05
N GLY A 130 -14.37 -7.20 4.29
CA GLY A 130 -14.90 -6.27 3.32
C GLY A 130 -15.06 -6.91 1.95
N MET A 131 -16.29 -6.98 1.45
CA MET A 131 -16.63 -7.44 0.11
C MET A 131 -16.87 -6.24 -0.79
N ARG A 132 -16.06 -6.09 -1.84
CA ARG A 132 -16.15 -4.95 -2.76
C ARG A 132 -17.48 -4.95 -3.51
N ARG A 133 -18.09 -3.77 -3.63
CA ARG A 133 -19.38 -3.53 -4.34
C ARG A 133 -19.23 -2.62 -5.54
N SER A 134 -18.24 -1.76 -5.61
CA SER A 134 -17.94 -0.95 -6.79
C SER A 134 -16.74 -1.50 -7.54
N THR A 135 -16.78 -1.45 -8.87
CA THR A 135 -15.70 -1.93 -9.75
C THR A 135 -15.08 -0.81 -10.58
N SER A 136 -15.53 0.44 -10.37
CA SER A 136 -15.01 1.61 -11.07
C SER A 136 -13.55 1.88 -10.71
N LEU A 137 -12.78 2.40 -11.67
CA LEU A 137 -11.44 2.97 -11.46
C LEU A 137 -11.50 4.34 -10.81
N GLU A 138 -12.66 4.97 -10.85
CA GLU A 138 -12.94 6.28 -10.31
C GLU A 138 -13.17 6.20 -8.81
N THR A 139 -13.00 7.34 -8.13
CA THR A 139 -13.22 7.42 -6.69
C THR A 139 -14.68 7.28 -6.34
N SER A 140 -15.04 6.22 -5.64
CA SER A 140 -16.39 6.01 -5.09
C SER A 140 -16.55 6.76 -3.77
N LEU A 141 -17.71 7.36 -3.54
CA LEU A 141 -18.03 8.23 -2.41
C LEU A 141 -19.46 7.97 -1.90
N ASN A 142 -19.71 8.34 -0.66
CA ASN A 142 -21.06 8.42 -0.06
C ASN A 142 -21.94 7.19 -0.31
N PRO A 143 -21.48 5.98 0.05
CA PRO A 143 -22.33 4.80 -0.10
C PRO A 143 -23.54 4.90 0.83
N ARG A 144 -24.71 4.44 0.37
CA ARG A 144 -25.98 4.46 1.11
C ARG A 144 -26.77 3.19 0.85
N TRP A 145 -27.50 2.76 1.87
CA TRP A 145 -28.49 1.73 1.71
C TRP A 145 -29.73 2.30 1.01
N ALA A 146 -30.27 1.58 0.04
CA ALA A 146 -31.55 1.85 -0.60
C ALA A 146 -32.50 0.66 -0.35
N GLY A 147 -33.18 0.70 0.78
CA GLY A 147 -33.93 -0.44 1.31
C GLY A 147 -32.99 -1.53 1.83
N ASP A 148 -33.51 -2.77 1.94
CA ASP A 148 -32.81 -3.86 2.59
C ASP A 148 -31.72 -4.50 1.74
N SER A 149 -31.88 -4.43 0.41
CA SER A 149 -31.08 -5.21 -0.52
C SER A 149 -30.30 -4.39 -1.55
N HIS A 150 -30.46 -3.09 -1.62
CA HIS A 150 -29.79 -2.26 -2.62
C HIS A 150 -28.79 -1.31 -1.96
N ILE A 151 -27.70 -1.07 -2.69
CA ILE A 151 -26.63 -0.14 -2.31
C ILE A 151 -26.51 0.91 -3.41
N LEU A 152 -26.49 2.17 -3.04
CA LEU A 152 -26.23 3.31 -3.93
C LEU A 152 -24.94 4.01 -3.52
N TRP A 153 -24.21 4.56 -4.48
CA TRP A 153 -23.03 5.38 -4.21
C TRP A 153 -22.84 6.40 -5.32
N GLN A 154 -22.01 7.39 -5.05
CA GLN A 154 -21.55 8.36 -6.03
C GLN A 154 -20.15 8.03 -6.48
N THR A 155 -19.84 8.29 -7.74
CA THR A 155 -18.49 8.21 -8.30
C THR A 155 -18.13 9.55 -8.90
N PHE A 156 -16.93 10.02 -8.65
CA PHE A 156 -16.41 11.25 -9.21
C PHE A 156 -15.36 10.94 -10.28
N ASP A 157 -15.58 11.34 -11.52
CA ASP A 157 -14.70 11.09 -12.67
C ASP A 157 -13.67 12.22 -12.92
N GLY A 158 -13.61 13.19 -12.02
CA GLY A 158 -12.76 14.39 -12.14
C GLY A 158 -13.51 15.61 -12.68
N LYS A 159 -14.76 15.44 -13.13
CA LYS A 159 -15.64 16.51 -13.66
C LYS A 159 -17.02 16.50 -13.03
N GLU A 160 -17.67 15.36 -13.02
CA GLU A 160 -19.06 15.21 -12.60
C GLU A 160 -19.22 14.05 -11.61
N TYR A 161 -20.32 14.11 -10.84
CA TYR A 161 -20.73 13.02 -9.96
C TYR A 161 -21.76 12.17 -10.67
N HIS A 162 -21.49 10.87 -10.74
CA HIS A 162 -22.42 9.87 -11.24
C HIS A 162 -22.95 9.02 -10.09
N THR A 163 -24.26 8.74 -10.09
CA THR A 163 -24.85 7.83 -9.09
C THR A 163 -24.98 6.44 -9.67
N PHE A 164 -24.43 5.48 -8.95
CA PHE A 164 -24.48 4.06 -9.26
C PHE A 164 -25.22 3.28 -8.18
N GLY A 165 -25.69 2.10 -8.52
CA GLY A 165 -26.33 1.21 -7.59
C GLY A 165 -26.13 -0.25 -7.93
N THR A 166 -26.19 -1.10 -6.92
CA THR A 166 -26.14 -2.55 -7.08
C THR A 166 -27.03 -3.24 -6.06
N TYR A 167 -27.39 -4.48 -6.35
CA TYR A 167 -28.06 -5.37 -5.42
C TYR A 167 -27.02 -6.05 -4.52
N ASN A 168 -27.31 -6.16 -3.21
CA ASN A 168 -26.41 -6.78 -2.22
C ASN A 168 -26.61 -8.30 -2.07
N GLY A 169 -26.98 -9.00 -3.15
CA GLY A 169 -27.12 -10.46 -3.14
C GLY A 169 -25.80 -11.21 -3.34
N ASN A 170 -25.71 -12.44 -2.83
CA ASN A 170 -24.49 -13.25 -2.93
C ASN A 170 -24.07 -13.54 -4.38
N GLU A 171 -25.02 -13.68 -5.30
CA GLU A 171 -24.77 -13.88 -6.73
C GLU A 171 -24.00 -12.72 -7.38
N TYR A 172 -24.19 -11.50 -6.86
CA TYR A 172 -23.49 -10.32 -7.36
C TYR A 172 -22.08 -10.18 -6.75
N VAL A 173 -21.81 -10.82 -5.62
CA VAL A 173 -20.46 -10.87 -5.03
C VAL A 173 -19.48 -11.52 -5.99
N GLU A 174 -19.85 -12.64 -6.59
CA GLU A 174 -19.02 -13.34 -7.57
C GLU A 174 -18.76 -12.49 -8.81
N SER A 175 -19.79 -11.75 -9.29
CA SER A 175 -19.63 -10.87 -10.44
C SER A 175 -18.67 -9.70 -10.16
N THR A 176 -18.65 -9.17 -8.92
CA THR A 176 -17.70 -8.10 -8.52
C THR A 176 -16.28 -8.63 -8.31
N MET A 177 -16.13 -9.93 -8.13
CA MET A 177 -14.83 -10.60 -8.06
C MET A 177 -14.26 -10.96 -9.44
N ALA A 178 -15.09 -11.05 -10.47
CA ALA A 178 -14.64 -11.30 -11.83
C ALA A 178 -13.76 -10.15 -12.35
N LYS A 179 -12.72 -10.51 -13.10
CA LYS A 179 -11.87 -9.51 -13.78
C LYS A 179 -12.67 -8.80 -14.85
N THR A 180 -12.78 -7.49 -14.76
CA THR A 180 -13.49 -6.64 -15.72
C THR A 180 -12.57 -6.21 -16.87
N LYS A 181 -13.13 -5.65 -17.95
CA LYS A 181 -12.32 -5.03 -19.02
C LYS A 181 -11.47 -3.88 -18.50
N ASP A 182 -12.00 -3.13 -17.52
CA ASP A 182 -11.27 -2.01 -16.91
C ASP A 182 -10.09 -2.51 -16.08
N ASP A 183 -10.19 -3.69 -15.49
CA ASP A 183 -9.10 -4.32 -14.80
C ASP A 183 -7.91 -4.64 -15.73
N TYR A 184 -8.21 -5.19 -16.92
CA TYR A 184 -7.19 -5.45 -17.92
C TYR A 184 -6.58 -4.14 -18.49
N ARG A 185 -7.42 -3.13 -18.68
CA ARG A 185 -6.97 -1.81 -19.13
C ARG A 185 -6.04 -1.17 -18.11
N THR A 186 -6.39 -1.21 -16.82
CA THR A 186 -5.53 -0.71 -15.74
C THR A 186 -4.22 -1.48 -15.69
N ALA A 187 -4.26 -2.81 -15.73
CA ALA A 187 -3.05 -3.62 -15.74
C ALA A 187 -2.14 -3.30 -16.93
N MET A 188 -2.74 -3.00 -18.09
CA MET A 188 -1.98 -2.58 -19.28
C MET A 188 -1.34 -1.20 -19.09
N TYR A 189 -2.06 -0.23 -18.54
CA TYR A 189 -1.51 1.09 -18.22
C TYR A 189 -0.39 0.99 -17.18
N ASP A 190 -0.58 0.19 -16.13
CA ASP A 190 0.42 -0.05 -15.11
C ASP A 190 1.67 -0.72 -15.69
N PHE A 191 1.50 -1.67 -16.59
CA PHE A 191 2.60 -2.32 -17.29
C PHE A 191 3.41 -1.32 -18.13
N ILE A 192 2.74 -0.49 -18.95
CA ILE A 192 3.38 0.53 -19.78
C ILE A 192 4.08 1.57 -18.88
N SER A 193 3.38 2.07 -17.86
CA SER A 193 3.95 3.01 -16.89
C SER A 193 5.18 2.42 -16.19
N GLY A 194 5.10 1.14 -15.80
CA GLY A 194 6.21 0.41 -15.19
C GLY A 194 7.44 0.32 -16.10
N ILE A 195 7.25 0.10 -17.40
CA ILE A 195 8.35 0.13 -18.37
C ILE A 195 8.99 1.52 -18.41
N PHE A 196 8.19 2.59 -18.55
CA PHE A 196 8.72 3.96 -18.54
C PHE A 196 9.47 4.29 -17.24
N SER A 197 8.91 3.91 -16.12
CA SER A 197 9.53 4.09 -14.82
C SER A 197 10.87 3.34 -14.70
N SER A 198 10.96 2.14 -15.27
CA SER A 198 12.21 1.37 -15.33
C SER A 198 13.27 2.08 -16.17
N PHE A 199 12.89 2.69 -17.28
CA PHE A 199 13.83 3.54 -18.05
C PHE A 199 14.33 4.74 -17.25
N VAL A 200 13.44 5.43 -16.53
CA VAL A 200 13.83 6.53 -15.64
C VAL A 200 14.84 6.05 -14.59
N MET A 201 14.63 4.86 -14.03
CA MET A 201 15.56 4.27 -13.06
C MET A 201 16.95 4.00 -13.66
N ILE A 202 17.04 3.60 -14.94
CA ILE A 202 18.33 3.44 -15.62
C ILE A 202 19.11 4.77 -15.63
N PHE A 203 18.44 5.89 -15.91
CA PHE A 203 19.07 7.21 -15.85
C PHE A 203 19.54 7.57 -14.43
N PHE A 204 18.72 7.28 -13.42
CA PHE A 204 19.16 7.44 -12.02
C PHE A 204 20.35 6.54 -11.68
N GLY A 205 20.46 5.39 -12.30
CA GLY A 205 21.59 4.47 -12.15
C GLY A 205 22.96 5.11 -12.46
N PHE A 206 23.02 6.08 -13.36
CA PHE A 206 24.26 6.79 -13.63
C PHE A 206 24.78 7.61 -12.44
N VAL A 207 23.89 8.08 -11.55
CA VAL A 207 24.28 8.80 -10.34
C VAL A 207 25.08 7.88 -9.40
N TRP A 208 24.76 6.59 -9.35
CA TRP A 208 25.45 5.61 -8.51
C TRP A 208 26.87 5.31 -8.99
N VAL A 209 27.14 5.58 -10.25
CA VAL A 209 28.46 5.34 -10.88
C VAL A 209 29.44 6.46 -10.56
N ILE A 210 28.97 7.67 -10.20
CA ILE A 210 29.85 8.84 -9.98
C ILE A 210 30.98 8.58 -8.97
N PRO A 211 30.71 8.02 -7.76
CA PRO A 211 31.80 7.75 -6.79
C PRO A 211 32.83 6.77 -7.32
N LEU A 212 32.39 5.81 -8.13
CA LEU A 212 33.27 4.84 -8.78
C LEU A 212 34.15 5.48 -9.87
N ILE A 213 33.58 6.39 -10.67
CA ILE A 213 34.35 7.15 -11.67
C ILE A 213 35.43 7.97 -10.97
N ILE A 214 35.07 8.66 -9.90
CA ILE A 214 36.03 9.44 -9.11
C ILE A 214 37.13 8.53 -8.56
N PHE A 215 36.78 7.37 -8.00
CA PHE A 215 37.76 6.40 -7.49
C PHE A 215 38.76 5.97 -8.56
N TYR A 216 38.28 5.57 -9.75
CA TYR A 216 39.17 5.15 -10.83
C TYR A 216 39.97 6.31 -11.43
N ALA A 217 39.39 7.50 -11.50
CA ALA A 217 40.13 8.69 -11.91
C ALA A 217 41.31 8.96 -10.96
N VAL A 218 41.05 9.00 -9.66
CA VAL A 218 42.11 9.19 -8.65
C VAL A 218 43.17 8.08 -8.76
N LEU A 219 42.73 6.82 -8.86
CA LEU A 219 43.64 5.69 -8.97
C LEU A 219 44.56 5.81 -10.18
N THR A 220 44.02 6.21 -11.35
CA THR A 220 44.81 6.39 -12.59
C THR A 220 45.85 7.49 -12.46
N PHE A 221 45.51 8.60 -11.76
CA PHE A 221 46.47 9.71 -11.61
C PHE A 221 47.51 9.48 -10.52
N VAL A 222 47.15 8.81 -9.42
CA VAL A 222 47.99 8.67 -8.23
C VAL A 222 48.83 7.39 -8.24
N ARG A 223 48.33 6.30 -8.84
CA ARG A 223 48.94 4.97 -8.82
C ARG A 223 48.93 4.32 -10.22
N ARG A 224 49.51 5.00 -11.18
CA ARG A 224 49.56 4.56 -12.57
C ARG A 224 50.20 3.17 -12.72
N ASP A 225 51.30 2.93 -11.99
CA ASP A 225 52.04 1.66 -12.06
C ASP A 225 51.22 0.48 -11.52
N ASP A 226 50.35 0.69 -10.53
CA ASP A 226 49.47 -0.33 -10.00
C ASP A 226 48.37 -0.71 -10.99
N PHE A 227 48.03 0.22 -11.92
CA PHE A 227 47.04 0.06 -12.95
C PHE A 227 47.57 -0.70 -14.17
N GLU A 228 48.80 -0.44 -14.52
CA GLU A 228 49.47 -1.08 -15.68
C GLU A 228 49.91 -2.53 -15.35
N THR A 229 50.07 -2.89 -14.05
CA THR A 229 50.52 -4.22 -13.59
C THR A 229 49.40 -5.20 -13.27
N ASP A 230 48.16 -4.96 -13.70
CA ASP A 230 47.00 -5.84 -13.48
C ASP A 230 46.85 -6.31 -12.00
N LYS A 231 47.08 -5.43 -11.05
CA LYS A 231 46.85 -5.78 -9.65
C LYS A 231 45.39 -6.07 -9.36
N ASN A 232 45.08 -7.30 -9.05
CA ASN A 232 43.76 -7.89 -8.85
C ASN A 232 42.85 -7.22 -7.78
N TRP A 233 43.35 -6.17 -7.07
CA TRP A 233 42.59 -5.51 -6.01
C TRP A 233 41.69 -4.37 -6.48
N ALA A 234 42.02 -3.72 -7.60
CA ALA A 234 41.30 -2.53 -8.08
C ALA A 234 39.87 -2.86 -8.51
N GLU A 235 39.66 -4.03 -9.09
CA GLU A 235 38.34 -4.50 -9.51
C GLU A 235 37.41 -4.74 -8.31
N PRO A 236 37.76 -5.60 -7.33
CA PRO A 236 36.88 -5.82 -6.17
C PRO A 236 36.68 -4.55 -5.33
N ALA A 237 37.66 -3.67 -5.22
CA ALA A 237 37.50 -2.38 -4.56
C ALA A 237 36.44 -1.51 -5.24
N GLY A 238 36.49 -1.45 -6.59
CA GLY A 238 35.46 -0.75 -7.35
C GLY A 238 34.06 -1.33 -7.19
N VAL A 239 33.93 -2.65 -7.19
CA VAL A 239 32.66 -3.34 -6.94
C VAL A 239 32.10 -2.99 -5.56
N ILE A 240 32.95 -2.99 -4.53
CA ILE A 240 32.55 -2.65 -3.15
C ILE A 240 32.07 -1.20 -3.08
N ILE A 241 32.83 -0.24 -3.64
CA ILE A 241 32.44 1.18 -3.67
C ILE A 241 31.09 1.35 -4.35
N TYR A 242 30.91 0.70 -5.49
CA TYR A 242 29.63 0.75 -6.20
C TYR A 242 28.48 0.19 -5.38
N ILE A 243 28.60 -1.02 -4.82
CA ILE A 243 27.54 -1.64 -4.01
C ILE A 243 27.20 -0.76 -2.79
N VAL A 244 28.20 -0.22 -2.08
CA VAL A 244 27.98 0.68 -0.94
C VAL A 244 27.19 1.92 -1.38
N THR A 245 27.52 2.48 -2.52
CA THR A 245 26.80 3.64 -3.08
C THR A 245 25.34 3.29 -3.40
N VAL A 246 25.09 2.15 -4.05
CA VAL A 246 23.73 1.69 -4.36
C VAL A 246 22.92 1.47 -3.08
N VAL A 247 23.48 0.78 -2.09
CA VAL A 247 22.82 0.57 -0.79
C VAL A 247 22.49 1.90 -0.12
N PHE A 248 23.42 2.85 -0.12
CA PHE A 248 23.20 4.17 0.47
C PHE A 248 22.05 4.92 -0.20
N VAL A 249 22.03 4.96 -1.54
CA VAL A 249 20.97 5.64 -2.30
C VAL A 249 19.62 4.96 -2.11
N PHE A 250 19.58 3.62 -2.18
CA PHE A 250 18.33 2.89 -1.97
C PHE A 250 17.75 3.13 -0.58
N ASN A 251 18.57 3.07 0.44
CA ASN A 251 18.10 3.21 1.82
C ASN A 251 17.69 4.65 2.18
N ASN A 252 18.36 5.66 1.64
CA ASN A 252 18.15 7.05 2.07
C ASN A 252 17.32 7.88 1.10
N VAL A 253 17.24 7.51 -0.18
CA VAL A 253 16.57 8.33 -1.21
C VAL A 253 15.31 7.65 -1.74
N LEU A 254 15.33 6.33 -1.93
CA LEU A 254 14.25 5.61 -2.60
C LEU A 254 13.35 4.83 -1.65
N SER A 255 13.75 4.63 -0.38
CA SER A 255 13.06 3.75 0.56
C SER A 255 11.59 4.12 0.77
N GLU A 256 11.28 5.36 1.10
CA GLU A 256 9.90 5.79 1.40
C GLU A 256 8.94 5.50 0.23
N ARG A 257 9.39 5.84 -0.98
CA ARG A 257 8.57 5.66 -2.18
C ARG A 257 8.38 4.19 -2.53
N LEU A 258 9.44 3.39 -2.46
CA LEU A 258 9.36 1.95 -2.72
C LEU A 258 8.50 1.24 -1.68
N PHE A 259 8.59 1.59 -0.39
CA PHE A 259 7.74 1.01 0.64
C PHE A 259 6.25 1.32 0.45
N SER A 260 5.93 2.46 -0.18
CA SER A 260 4.53 2.83 -0.45
C SER A 260 3.93 2.17 -1.68
N LEU A 261 4.75 1.86 -2.69
CA LEU A 261 4.27 1.43 -4.01
C LEU A 261 4.61 -0.02 -4.35
N ALA A 262 5.71 -0.56 -3.84
CA ALA A 262 6.17 -1.90 -4.17
C ALA A 262 5.47 -2.98 -3.33
N PRO A 263 5.35 -4.22 -3.85
CA PRO A 263 4.78 -5.35 -3.13
C PRO A 263 5.56 -5.71 -1.87
N THR A 264 4.89 -6.36 -0.91
CA THR A 264 5.47 -6.73 0.40
C THR A 264 6.69 -7.64 0.30
N TYR A 265 6.77 -8.50 -0.72
CA TYR A 265 7.95 -9.35 -0.94
C TYR A 265 9.21 -8.56 -1.36
N LEU A 266 9.06 -7.32 -1.85
CA LEU A 266 10.18 -6.40 -2.12
C LEU A 266 10.45 -5.43 -0.97
N THR A 267 9.49 -5.23 -0.05
CA THR A 267 9.50 -4.18 0.98
C THR A 267 9.44 -4.74 2.40
N PHE A 268 10.12 -5.85 2.66
CA PHE A 268 10.29 -6.39 4.01
C PHE A 268 11.36 -5.60 4.81
N PRO A 269 11.42 -5.75 6.13
CA PRO A 269 12.44 -5.08 6.95
C PRO A 269 13.85 -5.31 6.40
N TYR A 270 14.63 -4.22 6.25
CA TYR A 270 15.98 -4.20 5.66
C TYR A 270 16.05 -4.53 4.15
N SER A 271 14.95 -4.66 3.45
CA SER A 271 14.92 -4.99 2.02
C SER A 271 15.76 -4.03 1.16
N MET A 272 15.78 -2.73 1.51
CA MET A 272 16.55 -1.70 0.81
C MET A 272 18.07 -1.86 0.93
N VAL A 273 18.54 -2.70 1.83
CA VAL A 273 19.95 -3.11 1.94
C VAL A 273 20.16 -4.49 1.32
N VAL A 274 19.25 -5.42 1.61
CA VAL A 274 19.36 -6.82 1.18
C VAL A 274 19.30 -6.94 -0.35
N TRP A 275 18.34 -6.30 -1.01
CA TRP A 275 18.20 -6.42 -2.45
C TRP A 275 19.39 -5.86 -3.24
N PRO A 276 19.89 -4.64 -2.98
CA PRO A 276 21.10 -4.17 -3.64
C PRO A 276 22.32 -5.10 -3.46
N LEU A 277 22.48 -5.67 -2.27
CA LEU A 277 23.55 -6.65 -2.00
C LEU A 277 23.36 -7.93 -2.81
N VAL A 278 22.19 -8.52 -2.79
CA VAL A 278 21.88 -9.76 -3.52
C VAL A 278 22.07 -9.54 -5.03
N ILE A 279 21.48 -8.47 -5.58
CA ILE A 279 21.62 -8.15 -7.00
C ILE A 279 23.07 -7.83 -7.35
N GLY A 280 23.79 -7.11 -6.48
CA GLY A 280 25.21 -6.83 -6.66
C GLY A 280 26.06 -8.11 -6.75
N ILE A 281 25.82 -9.06 -5.86
CA ILE A 281 26.48 -10.37 -5.84
C ILE A 281 26.13 -11.17 -7.09
N VAL A 282 24.85 -11.28 -7.44
CA VAL A 282 24.40 -12.00 -8.63
C VAL A 282 24.97 -11.39 -9.89
N SER A 283 24.94 -10.06 -10.03
CA SER A 283 25.54 -9.35 -11.16
C SER A 283 27.04 -9.61 -11.27
N TYR A 284 27.74 -9.68 -10.12
CA TYR A 284 29.17 -9.97 -10.11
C TYR A 284 29.49 -11.40 -10.59
N PHE A 285 28.74 -12.40 -10.11
CA PHE A 285 28.89 -13.77 -10.60
C PHE A 285 28.55 -13.92 -12.08
N LEU A 286 27.48 -13.30 -12.55
CA LEU A 286 27.11 -13.31 -13.96
C LEU A 286 28.18 -12.63 -14.82
N TYR A 287 28.70 -11.49 -14.36
CA TYR A 287 29.82 -10.81 -15.01
C TYR A 287 31.03 -11.76 -15.14
N LYS A 288 31.45 -12.38 -14.04
CA LYS A 288 32.59 -13.33 -14.05
C LYS A 288 32.36 -14.57 -14.91
N TYR A 289 31.12 -15.04 -15.02
CA TYR A 289 30.76 -16.18 -15.84
C TYR A 289 30.79 -15.87 -17.34
N VAL A 290 30.30 -14.70 -17.73
CA VAL A 290 30.16 -14.31 -19.14
C VAL A 290 31.45 -13.73 -19.72
N THR A 291 32.31 -13.15 -18.86
CA THR A 291 33.45 -12.35 -19.32
C THR A 291 34.73 -13.19 -19.39
N ASP A 292 35.39 -13.15 -20.53
CA ASP A 292 36.69 -13.80 -20.70
C ASP A 292 37.76 -13.13 -19.83
N LYS A 293 38.76 -13.92 -19.39
CA LYS A 293 39.86 -13.44 -18.54
C LYS A 293 40.70 -12.30 -19.10
N ASN A 294 40.57 -12.00 -20.41
CA ASN A 294 41.34 -10.99 -21.13
C ASN A 294 40.61 -9.65 -21.26
N ILE A 295 39.41 -9.50 -20.65
CA ILE A 295 38.71 -8.20 -20.66
C ILE A 295 39.43 -7.22 -19.74
N GLY A 296 39.81 -6.06 -20.25
CA GLY A 296 40.42 -5.00 -19.44
C GLY A 296 39.50 -4.51 -18.35
N LEU A 297 40.08 -4.03 -17.25
CA LEU A 297 39.40 -3.61 -16.01
C LEU A 297 38.17 -2.71 -16.24
N TYR A 298 38.32 -1.67 -17.08
CA TYR A 298 37.21 -0.74 -17.35
C TYR A 298 36.05 -1.38 -18.08
N ALA A 299 36.30 -2.24 -19.07
CA ALA A 299 35.26 -2.92 -19.80
C ALA A 299 34.52 -3.92 -18.90
N GLY A 300 35.25 -4.64 -18.05
CA GLY A 300 34.69 -5.58 -17.09
C GLY A 300 33.77 -4.88 -16.08
N ILE A 301 34.24 -3.82 -15.46
CA ILE A 301 33.46 -3.03 -14.49
C ILE A 301 32.25 -2.38 -15.15
N SER A 302 32.38 -1.84 -16.36
CA SER A 302 31.25 -1.26 -17.10
C SER A 302 30.17 -2.29 -17.38
N TYR A 303 30.57 -3.51 -17.74
CA TYR A 303 29.63 -4.62 -17.95
C TYR A 303 28.90 -4.99 -16.64
N TYR A 304 29.64 -5.12 -15.52
CA TYR A 304 29.07 -5.38 -14.19
C TYR A 304 28.04 -4.30 -13.80
N ILE A 305 28.39 -3.02 -13.95
CA ILE A 305 27.52 -1.90 -13.62
C ILE A 305 26.25 -1.91 -14.50
N GLY A 306 26.43 -2.07 -15.81
CA GLY A 306 25.30 -2.13 -16.74
C GLY A 306 24.32 -3.24 -16.40
N LEU A 307 24.84 -4.44 -16.09
CA LEU A 307 24.03 -5.57 -15.68
C LEU A 307 23.30 -5.31 -14.35
N ASN A 308 23.99 -4.74 -13.36
CA ASN A 308 23.40 -4.39 -12.07
C ASN A 308 22.28 -3.34 -12.21
N ILE A 309 22.53 -2.26 -12.95
CA ILE A 309 21.51 -1.22 -13.22
C ILE A 309 20.29 -1.83 -13.91
N LEU A 310 20.47 -2.70 -14.90
CA LEU A 310 19.37 -3.35 -15.61
C LEU A 310 18.54 -4.24 -14.67
N MET A 311 19.20 -5.04 -13.84
CA MET A 311 18.50 -5.89 -12.86
C MET A 311 17.74 -5.05 -11.81
N MET A 312 18.36 -3.99 -11.29
CA MET A 312 17.73 -3.08 -10.35
C MET A 312 16.55 -2.34 -10.99
N ALA A 313 16.70 -1.85 -12.21
CA ALA A 313 15.64 -1.17 -12.97
C ALA A 313 14.49 -2.13 -13.30
N GLY A 314 14.78 -3.37 -13.65
CA GLY A 314 13.75 -4.38 -13.92
C GLY A 314 12.94 -4.74 -12.67
N LEU A 315 13.58 -4.83 -11.50
CA LEU A 315 12.93 -5.23 -10.27
C LEU A 315 12.21 -4.09 -9.56
N PHE A 316 12.81 -2.91 -9.47
CA PHE A 316 12.29 -1.78 -8.70
C PHE A 316 11.74 -0.63 -9.56
N GLY A 317 12.19 -0.53 -10.80
CA GLY A 317 11.77 0.53 -11.71
C GLY A 317 10.26 0.68 -11.83
N PRO A 318 9.47 -0.40 -11.99
CA PRO A 318 8.02 -0.32 -12.09
C PRO A 318 7.32 0.38 -10.91
N TYR A 319 8.01 0.51 -9.77
CA TYR A 319 7.44 1.05 -8.52
C TYR A 319 8.00 2.43 -8.15
N LEU A 320 8.71 3.11 -9.05
CA LEU A 320 9.30 4.42 -8.77
C LEU A 320 8.39 5.61 -9.08
N ILE A 321 7.42 5.45 -9.97
CA ILE A 321 6.53 6.54 -10.44
C ILE A 321 5.08 6.25 -10.13
#